data_a9c048175cfd301c32e55386217c1295
#
_entry.id   a9c048175cfd301c32e55386217c1295
#
_cell.length_a   1.000
_cell.length_b   1.000
_cell.length_c   1.000
_cell.angle_alpha   90.00
_cell.angle_beta   90.00
_cell.angle_gamma   90.00
#
_symmetry.space_group_name_H-M   'P 1'
#
loop_
_entity.id
_entity.type
_entity.pdbx_description
1 polymer ?
#
loop_
_entity_poly.entity_id
_entity_poly.type
_entity_poly.pdbx_seq_one_letter_code
_entity_poly.pdbx_strand_id
1 'polypeptide(L)'
;MPKAKAKKTTSRIQKGPVSARAYTSPTLVLLAMDWPDGADFPDFLGFAILRSPGFHPGEKDGYLLNKIGFAAPDKNSQSLPSNLSPIQKFLWWDSAINPEDGGKTFNYTVTPVRGTGPSDLTLEHEAETTVVVAVPNVERDNISTWFNRAVVSSQAFSREFQRPLPEKDIDNAMKWLANGLENAFAAILGGAKNIEGAIYHLTDNEWVLPSFEAFKGELSIVYEDRKNDQTDRPAVERLGSLPRFTGSPRSKTNIMHDKFLVDTTAGRVLMGSANFTPEGLTSQANLLHIFDSPELATLYSKRQQLLQGDPSVPDTANGAEWSEPMTIGKSKVRVFFSPEPRNARVSIDTVVKAIEDAEKSVIFCMFEPTDPNLLDALMATSDNGKLLYGLLNSISDPSKKADNLSDSGEAPRKPSQATEIQVKLFNRSRKDKKILAYSY
;
A
#
# COMPACT_ATOMS: atom_id res chain seq x y z
N MET A 1 28.91 66.36 -27.25
CA MET A 1 29.11 64.90 -27.36
C MET A 1 28.03 64.21 -26.53
N PRO A 2 27.12 63.46 -27.12
CA PRO A 2 26.09 62.75 -26.34
C PRO A 2 26.68 61.48 -25.73
N LYS A 3 26.44 61.27 -24.41
CA LYS A 3 26.80 60.07 -23.68
C LYS A 3 26.00 58.87 -24.16
N ALA A 4 26.68 57.83 -24.67
CA ALA A 4 26.08 56.56 -25.03
C ALA A 4 25.48 55.92 -23.78
N LYS A 5 24.18 55.60 -23.80
CA LYS A 5 23.50 54.78 -22.79
C LYS A 5 24.02 53.34 -22.92
N ALA A 6 24.69 52.86 -21.90
CA ALA A 6 25.07 51.44 -21.79
C ALA A 6 23.77 50.58 -21.83
N LYS A 7 23.67 49.70 -22.82
CA LYS A 7 22.66 48.62 -22.85
C LYS A 7 22.95 47.70 -21.67
N LYS A 8 22.03 47.62 -20.70
CA LYS A 8 22.02 46.56 -19.71
C LYS A 8 21.80 45.26 -20.46
N THR A 9 22.87 44.50 -20.61
CA THR A 9 22.81 43.08 -20.99
C THR A 9 22.18 42.35 -19.77
N THR A 10 20.90 42.05 -19.83
CA THR A 10 20.32 41.08 -18.91
C THR A 10 20.97 39.77 -19.18
N SER A 11 21.92 39.36 -18.30
CA SER A 11 22.40 38.01 -18.30
C SER A 11 21.23 37.07 -18.11
N ARG A 12 20.93 36.27 -19.13
CA ARG A 12 19.94 35.19 -19.04
C ARG A 12 20.43 34.26 -17.93
N ILE A 13 19.72 34.20 -16.83
CA ILE A 13 20.04 33.23 -15.75
C ILE A 13 19.84 31.87 -16.40
N GLN A 14 20.93 31.10 -16.50
CA GLN A 14 20.86 29.74 -17.00
C GLN A 14 20.17 28.91 -15.92
N LYS A 15 18.98 28.34 -16.23
CA LYS A 15 18.18 27.54 -15.31
C LYS A 15 18.78 26.15 -15.22
N GLY A 16 18.98 25.66 -14.01
CA GLY A 16 19.34 24.28 -13.78
C GLY A 16 18.17 23.32 -14.06
N PRO A 17 18.47 22.05 -14.40
CA PRO A 17 17.43 21.07 -14.70
C PRO A 17 16.63 20.68 -13.44
N VAL A 18 15.39 20.24 -13.68
CA VAL A 18 14.58 19.55 -12.67
C VAL A 18 15.31 18.28 -12.24
N SER A 19 15.37 18.03 -10.94
CA SER A 19 15.74 16.73 -10.40
C SER A 19 14.46 15.87 -10.34
N ALA A 20 14.45 14.72 -11.01
CA ALA A 20 13.32 13.81 -11.00
C ALA A 20 13.78 12.37 -10.76
N ARG A 21 12.99 11.64 -9.96
CA ARG A 21 13.22 10.21 -9.66
C ARG A 21 11.91 9.46 -9.66
N ALA A 22 11.93 8.25 -10.22
CA ALA A 22 10.77 7.36 -10.22
C ALA A 22 10.97 6.17 -9.28
N TYR A 23 9.87 5.76 -8.65
CA TYR A 23 9.73 4.54 -7.85
C TYR A 23 8.56 3.75 -8.41
N THR A 24 8.76 2.46 -8.64
CA THR A 24 7.79 1.63 -9.38
C THR A 24 7.31 0.43 -8.60
N SER A 25 6.03 0.12 -8.77
CA SER A 25 5.45 -1.19 -8.50
C SER A 25 4.88 -1.74 -9.82
N PRO A 26 4.37 -2.98 -9.88
CA PRO A 26 3.74 -3.51 -11.09
C PRO A 26 2.55 -2.70 -11.62
N THR A 27 1.94 -1.86 -10.79
CA THR A 27 0.70 -1.14 -11.12
C THR A 27 0.70 0.33 -10.71
N LEU A 28 1.87 0.90 -10.41
CA LEU A 28 1.98 2.29 -9.99
C LEU A 28 3.38 2.84 -10.23
N VAL A 29 3.45 4.09 -10.66
CA VAL A 29 4.70 4.86 -10.70
C VAL A 29 4.55 6.09 -9.82
N LEU A 30 5.45 6.23 -8.82
CA LEU A 30 5.61 7.45 -8.05
C LEU A 30 6.75 8.27 -8.65
N LEU A 31 6.50 9.51 -8.99
CA LEU A 31 7.50 10.49 -9.39
C LEU A 31 7.80 11.43 -8.22
N ALA A 32 9.05 11.51 -7.83
CA ALA A 32 9.57 12.53 -6.92
C ALA A 32 10.31 13.58 -7.76
N MET A 33 9.97 14.83 -7.55
CA MET A 33 10.44 15.94 -8.39
C MET A 33 10.93 17.07 -7.50
N ASP A 34 11.96 17.77 -7.95
CA ASP A 34 12.45 18.99 -7.32
C ASP A 34 13.03 19.93 -8.37
N TRP A 35 12.79 21.21 -8.21
CA TRP A 35 13.39 22.26 -9.03
C TRP A 35 14.02 23.30 -8.10
N PRO A 36 15.32 23.16 -7.78
CA PRO A 36 15.99 24.05 -6.83
C PRO A 36 15.90 25.53 -7.22
N ASP A 37 16.02 25.84 -8.52
CA ASP A 37 15.91 27.22 -9.02
C ASP A 37 14.48 27.77 -8.92
N GLY A 38 13.48 26.92 -8.67
CA GLY A 38 12.07 27.34 -8.50
C GLY A 38 11.88 28.35 -7.36
N ALA A 39 12.76 28.34 -6.36
CA ALA A 39 12.72 29.29 -5.26
C ALA A 39 13.00 30.75 -5.71
N ASP A 40 13.70 30.92 -6.84
CA ASP A 40 14.04 32.23 -7.40
C ASP A 40 12.91 32.80 -8.31
N PHE A 41 11.88 32.02 -8.57
CA PHE A 41 10.75 32.37 -9.42
C PHE A 41 9.44 32.47 -8.61
N PRO A 42 9.01 33.69 -8.23
CA PRO A 42 7.76 33.86 -7.45
C PRO A 42 6.50 33.36 -8.16
N ASP A 43 6.56 33.20 -9.48
CA ASP A 43 5.49 32.71 -10.35
C ASP A 43 5.64 31.21 -10.70
N PHE A 44 6.49 30.46 -9.98
CA PHE A 44 6.55 29.01 -10.12
C PHE A 44 5.28 28.36 -9.57
N LEU A 45 4.55 27.65 -10.44
CA LEU A 45 3.25 27.07 -10.16
C LEU A 45 3.29 25.54 -9.92
N GLY A 46 4.38 24.88 -10.26
CA GLY A 46 4.49 23.44 -10.15
C GLY A 46 4.99 22.78 -11.43
N PHE A 47 4.54 21.55 -11.70
CA PHE A 47 5.09 20.72 -12.77
C PHE A 47 4.04 20.28 -13.76
N ALA A 48 4.38 20.24 -15.05
CA ALA A 48 3.73 19.46 -16.08
C ALA A 48 4.49 18.14 -16.25
N ILE A 49 3.76 17.02 -16.35
CA ILE A 49 4.36 15.70 -16.51
C ILE A 49 3.79 15.04 -17.76
N LEU A 50 4.62 14.89 -18.79
CA LEU A 50 4.28 14.21 -20.03
C LEU A 50 4.72 12.74 -19.92
N ARG A 51 3.81 11.79 -20.16
CA ARG A 51 4.08 10.37 -20.22
C ARG A 51 4.11 9.87 -21.67
N SER A 52 5.06 9.04 -22.00
CA SER A 52 5.15 8.33 -23.29
C SER A 52 5.48 6.85 -23.06
N PRO A 53 4.73 5.89 -23.64
CA PRO A 53 3.49 6.09 -24.41
C PRO A 53 2.36 6.70 -23.57
N GLY A 54 1.35 7.25 -24.23
CA GLY A 54 0.18 7.89 -23.61
C GLY A 54 -0.73 6.91 -22.87
N PHE A 55 -2.01 7.28 -22.70
CA PHE A 55 -2.94 6.52 -21.85
C PHE A 55 -3.79 5.52 -22.63
N HIS A 56 -3.89 5.71 -23.93
CA HIS A 56 -4.70 4.86 -24.79
C HIS A 56 -3.84 4.10 -25.81
N PRO A 57 -4.28 2.93 -26.28
CA PRO A 57 -3.56 2.19 -27.31
C PRO A 57 -3.28 3.05 -28.54
N GLY A 58 -2.01 3.14 -28.94
CA GLY A 58 -1.55 3.94 -30.09
C GLY A 58 -1.32 5.43 -29.81
N GLU A 59 -1.62 5.90 -28.62
CA GLU A 59 -1.32 7.29 -28.19
C GLU A 59 0.19 7.42 -27.92
N LYS A 60 0.82 8.37 -28.63
CA LYS A 60 2.27 8.57 -28.52
C LYS A 60 2.68 9.10 -27.15
N ASP A 61 1.96 10.09 -26.64
CA ASP A 61 2.22 10.73 -25.37
C ASP A 61 0.94 11.36 -24.80
N GLY A 62 0.93 11.65 -23.51
CA GLY A 62 -0.18 12.30 -22.80
C GLY A 62 0.28 12.89 -21.48
N TYR A 63 -0.26 14.06 -21.13
CA TYR A 63 0.03 14.68 -19.83
C TYR A 63 -0.73 14.00 -18.71
N LEU A 64 -0.07 13.74 -17.58
CA LEU A 64 -0.74 13.31 -16.36
C LEU A 64 -1.81 14.32 -15.96
N LEU A 65 -2.92 13.81 -15.43
CA LEU A 65 -4.10 14.62 -15.14
C LEU A 65 -4.08 15.13 -13.70
N ASN A 66 -4.51 16.38 -13.53
CA ASN A 66 -4.71 17.01 -12.23
C ASN A 66 -6.12 17.64 -12.14
N LYS A 67 -6.85 17.32 -11.06
CA LYS A 67 -8.19 17.89 -10.83
C LYS A 67 -8.14 19.27 -10.14
N ILE A 68 -7.05 19.56 -9.45
CA ILE A 68 -6.90 20.82 -8.72
C ILE A 68 -6.25 21.85 -9.63
N GLY A 69 -7.05 22.75 -10.15
CA GLY A 69 -6.62 23.85 -11.02
C GLY A 69 -6.69 25.20 -10.33
N PHE A 70 -6.88 26.26 -11.13
CA PHE A 70 -6.92 27.65 -10.66
C PHE A 70 -8.26 28.03 -10.02
N ALA A 71 -9.34 27.37 -10.40
CA ALA A 71 -10.65 27.54 -9.76
C ALA A 71 -10.79 26.58 -8.57
N ALA A 72 -11.58 26.98 -7.57
CA ALA A 72 -11.95 26.08 -6.48
C ALA A 72 -12.65 24.83 -7.06
N PRO A 73 -12.24 23.61 -6.68
CA PRO A 73 -12.84 22.40 -7.19
C PRO A 73 -14.28 22.26 -6.69
N ASP A 74 -15.18 21.95 -7.60
CA ASP A 74 -16.57 21.61 -7.33
C ASP A 74 -16.87 20.15 -7.72
N LYS A 75 -18.15 19.74 -7.60
CA LYS A 75 -18.59 18.39 -7.95
C LYS A 75 -18.37 18.03 -9.42
N ASN A 76 -18.36 19.04 -10.29
CA ASN A 76 -18.30 18.90 -11.74
C ASN A 76 -16.89 19.19 -12.28
N SER A 77 -15.94 19.55 -11.41
CA SER A 77 -14.58 19.87 -11.85
C SER A 77 -13.95 18.67 -12.54
N GLN A 78 -13.57 18.85 -13.80
CA GLN A 78 -12.88 17.84 -14.58
C GLN A 78 -11.38 17.89 -14.29
N SER A 79 -10.73 16.74 -14.42
CA SER A 79 -9.27 16.67 -14.42
C SER A 79 -8.74 17.23 -15.75
N LEU A 80 -7.76 18.12 -15.66
CA LEU A 80 -7.11 18.72 -16.81
C LEU A 80 -5.68 18.17 -16.95
N PRO A 81 -5.11 18.16 -18.17
CA PRO A 81 -3.71 17.85 -18.38
C PRO A 81 -2.81 18.79 -17.55
N SER A 82 -1.71 18.25 -17.01
CA SER A 82 -0.85 18.98 -16.08
C SER A 82 -0.12 20.19 -16.70
N ASN A 83 -0.05 20.29 -18.01
CA ASN A 83 0.41 21.50 -18.70
C ASN A 83 -0.61 22.65 -18.67
N LEU A 84 -1.89 22.36 -18.40
CA LEU A 84 -2.98 23.33 -18.22
C LEU A 84 -3.39 23.48 -16.75
N SER A 85 -3.12 22.47 -15.94
CA SER A 85 -3.39 22.42 -14.50
C SER A 85 -2.15 21.89 -13.78
N PRO A 86 -1.13 22.74 -13.54
CA PRO A 86 0.16 22.30 -12.99
C PRO A 86 0.04 21.55 -11.67
N ILE A 87 0.85 20.54 -11.51
CA ILE A 87 0.91 19.72 -10.29
C ILE A 87 1.71 20.48 -9.25
N GLN A 88 1.04 20.99 -8.21
CA GLN A 88 1.61 21.78 -7.11
C GLN A 88 2.14 20.90 -5.96
N LYS A 89 2.76 19.76 -6.32
CA LYS A 89 3.35 18.79 -5.39
C LYS A 89 4.69 18.34 -5.91
N PHE A 90 5.60 18.01 -5.01
CA PHE A 90 6.90 17.43 -5.33
C PHE A 90 6.84 15.90 -5.48
N LEU A 91 5.69 15.29 -5.20
CA LEU A 91 5.38 13.89 -5.40
C LEU A 91 4.09 13.76 -6.21
N TRP A 92 4.10 12.90 -7.23
CA TRP A 92 2.91 12.61 -8.00
C TRP A 92 2.85 11.15 -8.45
N TRP A 93 1.64 10.62 -8.55
CA TRP A 93 1.40 9.23 -8.85
C TRP A 93 0.82 9.09 -10.25
N ASP A 94 1.42 8.23 -11.08
CA ASP A 94 0.74 7.68 -12.24
C ASP A 94 0.03 6.39 -11.84
N SER A 95 -1.28 6.47 -11.65
CA SER A 95 -2.16 5.35 -11.32
C SER A 95 -2.79 4.69 -12.54
N ALA A 96 -2.42 5.11 -13.75
CA ALA A 96 -2.88 4.52 -15.01
C ALA A 96 -1.93 3.41 -15.52
N ILE A 97 -1.07 2.90 -14.65
CA ILE A 97 -0.31 1.68 -14.87
C ILE A 97 -1.18 0.49 -14.46
N ASN A 98 -1.29 -0.49 -15.31
CA ASN A 98 -2.10 -1.68 -15.10
C ASN A 98 -1.23 -2.94 -15.03
N PRO A 99 -1.74 -4.08 -14.53
CA PRO A 99 -0.98 -5.34 -14.48
C PRO A 99 -0.38 -5.75 -15.83
N GLU A 100 -1.04 -5.43 -16.93
CA GLU A 100 -0.62 -5.74 -18.32
C GLU A 100 0.55 -4.86 -18.81
N ASP A 101 0.95 -3.86 -18.04
CA ASP A 101 2.08 -2.98 -18.34
C ASP A 101 3.41 -3.52 -17.80
N GLY A 102 3.39 -4.65 -17.12
CA GLY A 102 4.59 -5.35 -16.66
C GLY A 102 5.58 -5.59 -17.80
N GLY A 103 6.84 -5.23 -17.57
CA GLY A 103 7.91 -5.31 -18.56
C GLY A 103 7.96 -4.16 -19.58
N LYS A 104 6.94 -3.30 -19.65
CA LYS A 104 6.95 -2.13 -20.54
C LYS A 104 7.80 -1.00 -19.96
N THR A 105 8.25 -0.13 -20.86
CA THR A 105 9.02 1.07 -20.52
C THR A 105 8.21 2.32 -20.82
N PHE A 106 8.18 3.23 -19.84
CA PHE A 106 7.58 4.55 -19.94
C PHE A 106 8.62 5.65 -19.75
N ASN A 107 8.45 6.75 -20.45
CA ASN A 107 9.23 7.96 -20.26
C ASN A 107 8.34 9.01 -19.59
N TYR A 108 8.83 9.66 -18.56
CA TYR A 108 8.16 10.78 -17.90
C TYR A 108 9.03 12.02 -18.04
N THR A 109 8.56 12.98 -18.83
CA THR A 109 9.21 14.28 -18.94
C THR A 109 8.55 15.26 -17.98
N VAL A 110 9.33 15.75 -17.03
CA VAL A 110 8.89 16.69 -15.99
C VAL A 110 9.38 18.07 -16.36
N THR A 111 8.45 18.99 -16.60
CA THR A 111 8.73 20.37 -17.03
C THR A 111 8.18 21.34 -15.97
N PRO A 112 8.99 22.27 -15.42
CA PRO A 112 8.46 23.31 -14.54
C PRO A 112 7.49 24.21 -15.28
N VAL A 113 6.44 24.65 -14.60
CA VAL A 113 5.45 25.57 -15.13
C VAL A 113 5.44 26.86 -14.31
N ARG A 114 5.52 27.98 -15.00
CA ARG A 114 5.42 29.31 -14.41
C ARG A 114 4.21 30.05 -14.95
N GLY A 115 3.75 31.03 -14.22
CA GLY A 115 2.63 31.91 -14.62
C GLY A 115 1.93 32.51 -13.41
N THR A 116 0.93 33.33 -13.68
CA THR A 116 0.09 33.97 -12.65
C THR A 116 -1.36 33.49 -12.69
N GLY A 117 -1.71 32.73 -13.73
CA GLY A 117 -3.04 32.20 -13.94
C GLY A 117 -3.14 31.32 -15.19
N PRO A 118 -4.34 30.83 -15.52
CA PRO A 118 -4.54 29.83 -16.59
C PRO A 118 -4.23 30.35 -17.99
N SER A 119 -4.17 31.69 -18.19
CA SER A 119 -3.98 32.34 -19.50
C SER A 119 -2.53 32.70 -19.82
N ASP A 120 -1.61 32.56 -18.86
CA ASP A 120 -0.21 32.99 -19.02
C ASP A 120 0.80 31.90 -18.63
N LEU A 121 0.41 30.61 -18.71
CA LEU A 121 1.27 29.51 -18.39
C LEU A 121 2.47 29.40 -19.34
N THR A 122 3.64 29.27 -18.80
CA THR A 122 4.90 29.04 -19.52
C THR A 122 5.56 27.75 -19.04
N LEU A 123 5.79 26.83 -19.97
CA LEU A 123 6.55 25.60 -19.71
C LEU A 123 8.05 25.89 -19.90
N GLU A 124 8.84 25.62 -18.86
CA GLU A 124 10.28 25.86 -18.83
C GLU A 124 11.04 24.67 -19.43
N HIS A 125 10.93 24.49 -20.75
CA HIS A 125 11.56 23.37 -21.48
C HIS A 125 13.08 23.31 -21.36
N GLU A 126 13.76 24.44 -21.09
CA GLU A 126 15.21 24.46 -20.86
C GLU A 126 15.61 23.76 -19.55
N ALA A 127 14.66 23.62 -18.61
CA ALA A 127 14.86 22.99 -17.31
C ALA A 127 14.22 21.61 -17.19
N GLU A 128 13.57 21.09 -18.23
CA GLU A 128 12.91 19.78 -18.17
C GLU A 128 13.88 18.60 -18.02
N THR A 129 13.38 17.55 -17.39
CA THR A 129 14.13 16.29 -17.22
C THR A 129 13.24 15.12 -17.56
N THR A 130 13.79 14.13 -18.27
CA THR A 130 13.09 12.89 -18.58
C THR A 130 13.61 11.73 -17.74
N VAL A 131 12.71 11.01 -17.09
CA VAL A 131 13.01 9.77 -16.36
C VAL A 131 12.46 8.59 -17.14
N VAL A 132 13.33 7.61 -17.41
CA VAL A 132 12.98 6.34 -18.06
C VAL A 132 12.61 5.32 -16.98
N VAL A 133 11.45 4.71 -17.11
CA VAL A 133 10.86 3.83 -16.11
C VAL A 133 10.50 2.50 -16.73
N ALA A 134 11.14 1.42 -16.30
CA ALA A 134 10.70 0.06 -16.61
C ALA A 134 9.74 -0.41 -15.51
N VAL A 135 8.49 -0.72 -15.88
CA VAL A 135 7.49 -1.28 -14.97
C VAL A 135 7.87 -2.72 -14.67
N PRO A 136 8.04 -3.11 -13.40
CA PRO A 136 8.39 -4.49 -13.08
C PRO A 136 7.21 -5.43 -13.37
N ASN A 137 7.51 -6.69 -13.70
CA ASN A 137 6.51 -7.73 -13.71
C ASN A 137 6.02 -8.01 -12.27
N VAL A 138 4.82 -8.57 -12.16
CA VAL A 138 4.28 -9.07 -10.89
C VAL A 138 5.24 -10.10 -10.28
N GLU A 139 5.70 -11.04 -11.08
CA GLU A 139 6.70 -12.04 -10.68
C GLU A 139 8.12 -11.55 -10.93
N ARG A 140 8.95 -11.62 -9.89
CA ARG A 140 10.36 -11.29 -9.96
C ARG A 140 11.16 -12.08 -8.92
N ASP A 141 12.23 -12.73 -9.35
CA ASP A 141 13.18 -13.42 -8.45
C ASP A 141 12.49 -14.41 -7.49
N ASN A 142 11.55 -15.25 -7.99
CA ASN A 142 10.75 -16.23 -7.23
C ASN A 142 9.77 -15.61 -6.22
N ILE A 143 9.44 -14.34 -6.38
CA ILE A 143 8.45 -13.65 -5.56
C ILE A 143 7.48 -12.95 -6.50
N SER A 144 6.20 -13.30 -6.40
CA SER A 144 5.12 -12.53 -7.04
C SER A 144 4.50 -11.58 -6.03
N THR A 145 4.14 -10.37 -6.48
CA THR A 145 3.60 -9.33 -5.57
C THR A 145 2.47 -8.58 -6.23
N TRP A 146 1.34 -8.51 -5.54
CA TRP A 146 0.16 -7.73 -5.93
C TRP A 146 -0.18 -6.70 -4.86
N PHE A 147 -0.59 -5.51 -5.31
CA PHE A 147 -1.11 -4.44 -4.46
C PHE A 147 -2.46 -4.00 -5.00
N ASN A 148 -3.45 -3.85 -4.12
CA ASN A 148 -4.68 -3.20 -4.51
C ASN A 148 -4.53 -1.67 -4.53
N ARG A 149 -5.49 -0.96 -5.16
CA ARG A 149 -5.49 0.52 -5.16
C ARG A 149 -6.06 1.12 -3.89
N ALA A 150 -7.03 0.46 -3.27
CA ALA A 150 -7.70 0.81 -2.01
C ALA A 150 -8.29 2.22 -1.90
N VAL A 151 -7.69 3.25 -2.49
CA VAL A 151 -8.00 4.65 -2.23
C VAL A 151 -9.21 5.12 -3.03
N VAL A 152 -10.42 4.86 -2.50
CA VAL A 152 -11.70 5.31 -3.09
C VAL A 152 -11.85 6.84 -3.13
N SER A 153 -11.13 7.58 -2.28
CA SER A 153 -11.16 9.05 -2.25
C SER A 153 -10.16 9.71 -3.21
N SER A 154 -9.45 8.93 -4.04
CA SER A 154 -8.44 9.46 -4.95
C SER A 154 -9.04 10.23 -6.13
N GLN A 155 -8.25 11.14 -6.71
CA GLN A 155 -8.59 11.76 -7.99
C GLN A 155 -8.74 10.71 -9.10
N ALA A 156 -7.92 9.65 -9.08
CA ALA A 156 -7.98 8.55 -10.04
C ALA A 156 -9.33 7.84 -9.99
N PHE A 157 -9.79 7.41 -8.80
CA PHE A 157 -11.11 6.80 -8.64
C PHE A 157 -12.24 7.72 -9.11
N SER A 158 -12.18 9.02 -8.75
CA SER A 158 -13.23 9.98 -9.13
C SER A 158 -13.23 10.37 -10.62
N ARG A 159 -12.20 10.01 -11.39
CA ARG A 159 -12.21 10.11 -12.87
C ARG A 159 -12.92 8.93 -13.51
N GLU A 160 -12.73 7.74 -12.94
CA GLU A 160 -13.30 6.50 -13.48
C GLU A 160 -14.78 6.32 -13.11
N PHE A 161 -15.16 6.75 -11.89
CA PHE A 161 -16.47 6.44 -11.31
C PHE A 161 -17.16 7.69 -10.75
N GLN A 162 -18.46 7.80 -11.06
CA GLN A 162 -19.32 8.86 -10.52
C GLN A 162 -19.57 8.65 -9.02
N ARG A 163 -19.90 9.74 -8.33
CA ARG A 163 -20.32 9.69 -6.92
C ARG A 163 -21.70 10.36 -6.76
N PRO A 164 -22.67 9.69 -6.07
CA PRO A 164 -22.58 8.32 -5.54
C PRO A 164 -22.35 7.29 -6.64
N LEU A 165 -21.69 6.16 -6.31
CA LEU A 165 -21.41 5.08 -7.25
C LEU A 165 -22.71 4.41 -7.69
N PRO A 166 -23.06 4.39 -9.00
CA PRO A 166 -24.21 3.67 -9.49
C PRO A 166 -24.07 2.15 -9.28
N GLU A 167 -25.18 1.46 -8.99
CA GLU A 167 -25.18 0.01 -8.75
C GLU A 167 -24.56 -0.78 -9.92
N LYS A 168 -24.85 -0.40 -11.16
CA LYS A 168 -24.29 -1.02 -12.38
C LYS A 168 -22.76 -0.90 -12.50
N ASP A 169 -22.14 -0.01 -11.76
CA ASP A 169 -20.69 0.25 -11.81
C ASP A 169 -19.93 -0.37 -10.62
N ILE A 170 -20.64 -1.02 -9.68
CA ILE A 170 -20.04 -1.59 -8.45
C ILE A 170 -18.96 -2.62 -8.81
N ASP A 171 -19.25 -3.58 -9.66
CA ASP A 171 -18.32 -4.66 -10.03
C ASP A 171 -17.07 -4.09 -10.74
N ASN A 172 -17.27 -3.13 -11.64
CA ASN A 172 -16.16 -2.46 -12.31
C ASN A 172 -15.30 -1.66 -11.32
N ALA A 173 -15.92 -1.00 -10.35
CA ALA A 173 -15.21 -0.26 -9.32
C ALA A 173 -14.45 -1.20 -8.38
N MET A 174 -15.04 -2.32 -7.98
CA MET A 174 -14.37 -3.35 -7.19
C MET A 174 -13.16 -3.92 -7.93
N LYS A 175 -13.31 -4.29 -9.21
CA LYS A 175 -12.21 -4.79 -10.03
C LYS A 175 -11.09 -3.74 -10.21
N TRP A 176 -11.45 -2.48 -10.43
CA TRP A 176 -10.49 -1.39 -10.53
C TRP A 176 -9.71 -1.18 -9.21
N LEU A 177 -10.41 -1.29 -8.07
CA LEU A 177 -9.79 -1.19 -6.74
C LEU A 177 -8.90 -2.39 -6.42
N ALA A 178 -9.34 -3.61 -6.76
CA ALA A 178 -8.55 -4.84 -6.57
C ALA A 178 -7.25 -4.82 -7.39
N ASN A 179 -7.25 -4.18 -8.57
CA ASN A 179 -6.06 -3.90 -9.35
C ASN A 179 -5.19 -5.13 -9.66
N GLY A 180 -5.83 -6.27 -9.90
CA GLY A 180 -5.18 -7.54 -10.18
C GLY A 180 -4.76 -8.33 -8.94
N LEU A 181 -5.00 -7.83 -7.72
CA LEU A 181 -4.70 -8.57 -6.49
C LEU A 181 -5.48 -9.89 -6.42
N GLU A 182 -6.69 -9.93 -6.97
CA GLU A 182 -7.51 -11.13 -7.09
C GLU A 182 -6.86 -12.24 -7.92
N ASN A 183 -5.96 -11.92 -8.82
CA ASN A 183 -5.24 -12.90 -9.64
C ASN A 183 -4.28 -13.79 -8.82
N ALA A 184 -3.91 -13.36 -7.61
CA ALA A 184 -3.07 -14.14 -6.71
C ALA A 184 -3.70 -15.50 -6.38
N PHE A 185 -5.04 -15.59 -6.29
CA PHE A 185 -5.75 -16.84 -6.01
C PHE A 185 -5.67 -17.81 -7.19
N ALA A 186 -5.89 -17.36 -8.40
CA ALA A 186 -5.72 -18.17 -9.60
C ALA A 186 -4.24 -18.64 -9.75
N ALA A 187 -3.28 -17.78 -9.39
CA ALA A 187 -1.87 -18.09 -9.47
C ALA A 187 -1.45 -19.18 -8.46
N ILE A 188 -1.90 -19.12 -7.20
CA ILE A 188 -1.53 -20.13 -6.19
C ILE A 188 -2.22 -21.49 -6.46
N LEU A 189 -3.47 -21.46 -6.92
CA LEU A 189 -4.26 -22.66 -7.22
C LEU A 189 -3.84 -23.33 -8.53
N GLY A 190 -3.26 -22.56 -9.46
CA GLY A 190 -2.87 -23.04 -10.78
C GLY A 190 -1.84 -24.16 -10.72
N GLY A 191 -2.22 -25.37 -11.18
CA GLY A 191 -1.35 -26.57 -11.18
C GLY A 191 -1.17 -27.25 -9.83
N ALA A 192 -1.69 -26.68 -8.74
CA ALA A 192 -1.66 -27.30 -7.43
C ALA A 192 -2.54 -28.55 -7.38
N LYS A 193 -2.13 -29.54 -6.57
CA LYS A 193 -2.93 -30.73 -6.25
C LYS A 193 -3.47 -30.66 -4.83
N ASN A 194 -2.72 -30.06 -3.92
CA ASN A 194 -3.09 -29.91 -2.53
C ASN A 194 -2.81 -28.48 -2.08
N ILE A 195 -3.80 -27.86 -1.50
CA ILE A 195 -3.72 -26.54 -0.87
C ILE A 195 -4.03 -26.67 0.62
N GLU A 196 -3.13 -26.22 1.45
CA GLU A 196 -3.32 -26.04 2.88
C GLU A 196 -3.40 -24.54 3.19
N GLY A 197 -4.17 -24.15 4.22
CA GLY A 197 -4.24 -22.74 4.58
C GLY A 197 -4.81 -22.47 5.97
N ALA A 198 -4.61 -21.23 6.42
CA ALA A 198 -5.30 -20.68 7.57
C ALA A 198 -5.81 -19.26 7.19
N ILE A 199 -7.12 -19.04 7.40
CA ILE A 199 -7.81 -17.87 6.88
C ILE A 199 -8.65 -17.26 7.99
N TYR A 200 -8.38 -15.98 8.29
CA TYR A 200 -9.11 -15.22 9.32
C TYR A 200 -10.50 -14.84 8.85
N HIS A 201 -10.70 -14.27 7.73
CA HIS A 201 -12.03 -13.94 7.19
C HIS A 201 -12.12 -14.39 5.74
N LEU A 202 -13.11 -15.24 5.47
CA LEU A 202 -13.39 -15.82 4.16
C LEU A 202 -14.85 -15.49 3.77
N THR A 203 -15.07 -14.32 3.18
CA THR A 203 -16.40 -13.86 2.79
C THR A 203 -16.50 -13.36 1.35
N ASP A 204 -15.38 -13.35 0.60
CA ASP A 204 -15.37 -12.89 -0.78
C ASP A 204 -16.05 -13.90 -1.69
N ASN A 205 -17.17 -13.47 -2.28
CA ASN A 205 -18.00 -14.26 -3.19
C ASN A 205 -17.68 -14.04 -4.67
N GLU A 206 -16.83 -13.08 -4.99
CA GLU A 206 -16.53 -12.69 -6.37
C GLU A 206 -15.33 -13.44 -6.92
N TRP A 207 -14.28 -13.60 -6.14
CA TRP A 207 -13.01 -14.15 -6.62
C TRP A 207 -12.53 -15.35 -5.80
N VAL A 208 -12.52 -15.25 -4.47
CA VAL A 208 -11.91 -16.29 -3.61
C VAL A 208 -12.76 -17.56 -3.57
N LEU A 209 -14.03 -17.45 -3.16
CA LEU A 209 -14.90 -18.62 -3.07
C LEU A 209 -15.11 -19.29 -4.44
N PRO A 210 -15.38 -18.58 -5.53
CA PRO A 210 -15.46 -19.20 -6.86
C PRO A 210 -14.14 -19.88 -7.28
N SER A 211 -12.98 -19.33 -6.91
CA SER A 211 -11.68 -19.97 -7.19
C SER A 211 -11.52 -21.28 -6.43
N PHE A 212 -11.92 -21.33 -5.16
CA PHE A 212 -11.88 -22.54 -4.35
C PHE A 212 -12.86 -23.60 -4.86
N GLU A 213 -14.05 -23.19 -5.29
CA GLU A 213 -15.04 -24.11 -5.90
C GLU A 213 -14.57 -24.69 -7.24
N ALA A 214 -13.90 -23.87 -8.04
CA ALA A 214 -13.34 -24.31 -9.33
C ALA A 214 -12.09 -25.20 -9.18
N PHE A 215 -11.37 -25.08 -8.08
CA PHE A 215 -10.17 -25.87 -7.79
C PHE A 215 -10.50 -27.36 -7.74
N LYS A 216 -9.65 -28.21 -8.33
CA LYS A 216 -9.92 -29.66 -8.46
C LYS A 216 -9.07 -30.52 -7.53
N GLY A 217 -8.10 -29.93 -6.85
CA GLY A 217 -7.26 -30.61 -5.85
C GLY A 217 -7.87 -30.62 -4.46
N GLU A 218 -7.15 -31.19 -3.51
CA GLU A 218 -7.53 -31.21 -2.09
C GLU A 218 -7.33 -29.83 -1.47
N LEU A 219 -8.30 -29.36 -0.67
CA LEU A 219 -8.32 -28.06 -0.02
C LEU A 219 -8.54 -28.24 1.49
N SER A 220 -7.54 -27.94 2.30
CA SER A 220 -7.57 -28.07 3.76
C SER A 220 -7.39 -26.67 4.41
N ILE A 221 -8.45 -26.13 5.03
CA ILE A 221 -8.46 -24.79 5.57
C ILE A 221 -8.77 -24.77 7.06
N VAL A 222 -7.89 -24.15 7.84
CA VAL A 222 -8.18 -23.73 9.20
C VAL A 222 -8.87 -22.36 9.13
N TYR A 223 -10.02 -22.21 9.78
CA TYR A 223 -10.81 -20.99 9.73
C TYR A 223 -11.21 -20.47 11.11
N GLU A 224 -11.46 -19.19 11.23
CA GLU A 224 -11.93 -18.55 12.48
C GLU A 224 -13.33 -19.05 12.83
N ASP A 225 -13.51 -19.60 14.04
CA ASP A 225 -14.82 -20.09 14.54
C ASP A 225 -15.02 -19.84 16.04
N ARG A 226 -14.56 -18.74 16.55
CA ARG A 226 -14.81 -18.33 17.95
C ARG A 226 -16.32 -18.08 18.16
N LYS A 227 -16.75 -18.25 19.41
CA LYS A 227 -18.15 -18.04 19.79
C LYS A 227 -18.70 -16.67 19.36
N ASN A 228 -17.86 -15.64 19.38
CA ASN A 228 -18.23 -14.26 19.08
C ASN A 228 -17.85 -13.83 17.65
N ASP A 229 -17.30 -14.73 16.84
CA ASP A 229 -16.91 -14.47 15.46
C ASP A 229 -17.08 -15.75 14.64
N GLN A 230 -18.18 -15.86 13.96
CA GLN A 230 -18.57 -16.99 13.11
C GLN A 230 -18.80 -16.55 11.67
N THR A 231 -18.09 -15.48 11.28
CA THR A 231 -18.24 -14.84 9.97
C THR A 231 -17.94 -15.77 8.81
N ASP A 232 -17.04 -16.76 9.03
CA ASP A 232 -16.58 -17.68 7.98
C ASP A 232 -17.52 -18.89 7.77
N ARG A 233 -18.45 -19.16 8.70
CA ARG A 233 -19.30 -20.34 8.63
C ARG A 233 -20.06 -20.50 7.32
N PRO A 234 -20.73 -19.47 6.77
CA PRO A 234 -21.45 -19.60 5.50
C PRO A 234 -20.55 -20.05 4.35
N ALA A 235 -19.32 -19.54 4.29
CA ALA A 235 -18.34 -19.92 3.28
C ALA A 235 -17.85 -21.37 3.47
N VAL A 236 -17.60 -21.75 4.72
CA VAL A 236 -17.17 -23.11 5.06
C VAL A 236 -18.28 -24.13 4.79
N GLU A 237 -19.54 -23.83 5.11
CA GLU A 237 -20.70 -24.68 4.79
C GLU A 237 -20.86 -24.83 3.27
N ARG A 238 -20.71 -23.75 2.51
CA ARG A 238 -20.74 -23.78 1.05
C ARG A 238 -19.63 -24.67 0.47
N LEU A 239 -18.39 -24.50 0.92
CA LEU A 239 -17.25 -25.34 0.52
C LEU A 239 -17.37 -26.77 1.01
N GLY A 240 -18.00 -27.01 2.18
CA GLY A 240 -18.21 -28.32 2.78
C GLY A 240 -19.05 -29.28 1.92
N SER A 241 -19.80 -28.75 0.92
CA SER A 241 -20.45 -29.56 -0.10
C SER A 241 -19.48 -30.25 -1.07
N LEU A 242 -18.22 -29.80 -1.11
CA LEU A 242 -17.18 -30.34 -1.99
C LEU A 242 -16.45 -31.49 -1.30
N PRO A 243 -16.42 -32.71 -1.88
CA PRO A 243 -15.81 -33.88 -1.22
C PRO A 243 -14.31 -33.74 -0.96
N ARG A 244 -13.64 -32.81 -1.64
CA ARG A 244 -12.21 -32.48 -1.54
C ARG A 244 -11.90 -31.38 -0.51
N PHE A 245 -12.89 -30.83 0.16
CA PHE A 245 -12.72 -29.78 1.15
C PHE A 245 -12.69 -30.34 2.58
N THR A 246 -11.72 -29.90 3.36
CA THR A 246 -11.62 -30.15 4.79
C THR A 246 -11.51 -28.82 5.53
N GLY A 247 -12.52 -28.47 6.31
CA GLY A 247 -12.53 -27.29 7.18
C GLY A 247 -12.19 -27.67 8.62
N SER A 248 -11.25 -26.97 9.24
CA SER A 248 -10.86 -27.15 10.66
C SER A 248 -11.16 -25.87 11.45
N PRO A 249 -12.10 -25.87 12.40
CA PRO A 249 -12.44 -24.68 13.17
C PRO A 249 -11.34 -24.32 14.16
N ARG A 250 -11.03 -23.03 14.25
CA ARG A 250 -10.11 -22.44 15.24
C ARG A 250 -10.92 -21.65 16.27
N SER A 251 -11.19 -22.28 17.43
CA SER A 251 -12.06 -21.71 18.46
C SER A 251 -11.33 -21.26 19.72
N LYS A 252 -10.20 -21.89 20.06
CA LYS A 252 -9.42 -21.64 21.29
C LYS A 252 -8.37 -20.56 21.10
N THR A 253 -8.75 -19.43 20.55
CA THR A 253 -7.86 -18.28 20.29
C THR A 253 -8.52 -16.97 20.70
N ASN A 254 -7.74 -15.89 20.83
CA ASN A 254 -8.29 -14.55 20.97
C ASN A 254 -8.73 -13.99 19.63
N ILE A 255 -7.90 -14.22 18.59
CA ILE A 255 -8.16 -13.90 17.20
C ILE A 255 -7.19 -14.74 16.34
N MET A 256 -7.70 -15.46 15.36
CA MET A 256 -6.86 -16.14 14.38
C MET A 256 -6.65 -15.19 13.19
N HIS A 257 -5.58 -14.42 13.21
CA HIS A 257 -5.35 -13.39 12.19
C HIS A 257 -4.47 -13.87 11.03
N ASP A 258 -4.35 -15.19 10.87
CA ASP A 258 -3.63 -15.82 9.76
C ASP A 258 -4.39 -15.65 8.44
N LYS A 259 -3.67 -15.44 7.36
CA LYS A 259 -4.21 -15.38 5.99
C LYS A 259 -3.13 -15.83 5.01
N PHE A 260 -3.08 -17.13 4.81
CA PHE A 260 -2.13 -17.76 3.89
C PHE A 260 -2.68 -19.03 3.26
N LEU A 261 -2.15 -19.37 2.09
CA LEU A 261 -2.35 -20.65 1.41
C LEU A 261 -0.98 -21.24 1.06
N VAL A 262 -0.86 -22.55 1.14
CA VAL A 262 0.34 -23.31 0.78
C VAL A 262 -0.01 -24.29 -0.33
N ASP A 263 0.61 -24.15 -1.49
CA ASP A 263 0.64 -25.19 -2.51
C ASP A 263 1.76 -26.17 -2.12
N THR A 264 1.38 -27.28 -1.49
CA THR A 264 2.32 -28.31 -1.05
C THR A 264 2.90 -29.10 -2.22
N THR A 265 2.32 -29.01 -3.41
CA THR A 265 2.77 -29.70 -4.63
C THR A 265 4.01 -29.03 -5.21
N ALA A 266 3.97 -27.71 -5.35
CA ALA A 266 5.05 -26.92 -5.93
C ALA A 266 5.95 -26.25 -4.88
N GLY A 267 5.58 -26.29 -3.60
CA GLY A 267 6.33 -25.62 -2.54
C GLY A 267 6.18 -24.09 -2.61
N ARG A 268 4.96 -23.59 -2.82
CA ARG A 268 4.66 -22.16 -2.90
C ARG A 268 3.79 -21.70 -1.75
N VAL A 269 3.97 -20.45 -1.32
CA VAL A 269 3.17 -19.85 -0.24
C VAL A 269 2.57 -18.54 -0.71
N LEU A 270 1.24 -18.42 -0.69
CA LEU A 270 0.54 -17.15 -0.78
C LEU A 270 0.30 -16.63 0.63
N MET A 271 0.70 -15.39 0.88
CA MET A 271 0.50 -14.71 2.16
C MET A 271 0.47 -13.19 1.97
N GLY A 272 -0.06 -12.47 2.94
CA GLY A 272 -0.06 -11.02 2.91
C GLY A 272 -0.97 -10.39 3.96
N SER A 273 -1.29 -9.12 3.79
CA SER A 273 -2.16 -8.38 4.72
C SER A 273 -3.65 -8.49 4.38
N ALA A 274 -4.01 -8.86 3.15
CA ALA A 274 -5.39 -8.91 2.70
C ALA A 274 -6.19 -10.01 3.42
N ASN A 275 -7.29 -9.64 4.09
CA ASN A 275 -8.33 -10.61 4.41
C ASN A 275 -9.00 -11.08 3.10
N PHE A 276 -9.52 -12.29 3.09
CA PHE A 276 -10.20 -12.84 1.91
C PHE A 276 -11.67 -12.41 1.89
N THR A 277 -11.85 -11.10 1.95
CA THR A 277 -13.15 -10.39 1.98
C THR A 277 -13.21 -9.35 0.86
N PRO A 278 -14.39 -8.94 0.41
CA PRO A 278 -14.52 -7.91 -0.61
C PRO A 278 -13.72 -6.64 -0.28
N GLU A 279 -13.82 -6.13 0.96
CA GLU A 279 -13.10 -4.93 1.40
C GLU A 279 -11.60 -5.16 1.51
N GLY A 280 -11.19 -6.35 1.97
CA GLY A 280 -9.77 -6.74 2.08
C GLY A 280 -9.07 -6.75 0.73
N LEU A 281 -9.78 -7.16 -0.33
CA LEU A 281 -9.24 -7.21 -1.68
C LEU A 281 -9.35 -5.87 -2.42
N THR A 282 -10.25 -4.96 -2.03
CA THR A 282 -10.57 -3.76 -2.80
C THR A 282 -10.26 -2.45 -2.08
N SER A 283 -10.98 -2.12 -1.00
CA SER A 283 -11.01 -0.78 -0.40
C SER A 283 -10.09 -0.60 0.82
N GLN A 284 -9.55 -1.68 1.37
CA GLN A 284 -8.50 -1.63 2.38
C GLN A 284 -7.14 -1.77 1.71
N ALA A 285 -6.16 -0.93 2.08
CA ALA A 285 -4.82 -0.95 1.49
C ALA A 285 -4.08 -2.23 1.90
N ASN A 286 -3.94 -3.14 0.96
CA ASN A 286 -3.41 -4.47 1.19
C ASN A 286 -2.48 -4.94 0.07
N LEU A 287 -1.74 -6.00 0.38
CA LEU A 287 -0.89 -6.71 -0.57
C LEU A 287 -1.00 -8.22 -0.37
N LEU A 288 -0.69 -8.97 -1.42
CA LEU A 288 -0.47 -10.40 -1.40
C LEU A 288 0.86 -10.72 -2.09
N HIS A 289 1.57 -11.70 -1.55
CA HIS A 289 2.76 -12.27 -2.15
C HIS A 289 2.55 -13.77 -2.42
N ILE A 290 3.16 -14.29 -3.48
CA ILE A 290 3.47 -15.70 -3.61
C ILE A 290 4.99 -15.84 -3.59
N PHE A 291 5.50 -16.68 -2.70
CA PHE A 291 6.90 -17.07 -2.63
C PHE A 291 7.06 -18.48 -3.18
N ASP A 292 7.93 -18.65 -4.17
CA ASP A 292 8.35 -19.96 -4.64
C ASP A 292 9.52 -20.43 -3.78
N SER A 293 9.22 -21.16 -2.70
CA SER A 293 10.19 -21.63 -1.72
C SER A 293 9.66 -22.86 -0.97
N PRO A 294 10.13 -24.08 -1.28
CA PRO A 294 9.76 -25.28 -0.56
C PRO A 294 10.09 -25.22 0.95
N GLU A 295 11.17 -24.52 1.31
CA GLU A 295 11.56 -24.33 2.70
C GLU A 295 10.52 -23.49 3.45
N LEU A 296 10.09 -22.35 2.85
CA LEU A 296 9.04 -21.50 3.39
C LEU A 296 7.71 -22.24 3.44
N ALA A 297 7.35 -22.97 2.39
CA ALA A 297 6.13 -23.77 2.34
C ALA A 297 6.08 -24.80 3.48
N THR A 298 7.22 -25.44 3.78
CA THR A 298 7.32 -26.37 4.90
C THR A 298 7.02 -25.69 6.25
N LEU A 299 7.49 -24.46 6.47
CA LEU A 299 7.20 -23.72 7.70
C LEU A 299 5.71 -23.38 7.82
N TYR A 300 5.08 -22.92 6.74
CA TYR A 300 3.67 -22.60 6.74
C TYR A 300 2.77 -23.83 6.86
N SER A 301 3.13 -24.97 6.24
CA SER A 301 2.43 -26.24 6.44
C SER A 301 2.51 -26.73 7.90
N LYS A 302 3.67 -26.62 8.54
CA LYS A 302 3.79 -26.92 9.98
C LYS A 302 2.90 -26.00 10.83
N ARG A 303 2.81 -24.72 10.47
CA ARG A 303 1.90 -23.78 11.14
C ARG A 303 0.43 -24.20 10.97
N GLN A 304 0.01 -24.52 9.76
CA GLN A 304 -1.35 -24.98 9.47
C GLN A 304 -1.69 -26.26 10.25
N GLN A 305 -0.80 -27.25 10.27
CA GLN A 305 -0.97 -28.50 11.02
C GLN A 305 -1.11 -28.26 12.54
N LEU A 306 -0.31 -27.34 13.10
CA LEU A 306 -0.46 -26.93 14.50
C LEU A 306 -1.85 -26.36 14.76
N LEU A 307 -2.33 -25.46 13.89
CA LEU A 307 -3.62 -24.77 14.05
C LEU A 307 -4.82 -25.72 13.88
N GLN A 308 -4.70 -26.77 13.04
CA GLN A 308 -5.74 -27.79 12.88
C GLN A 308 -6.10 -28.50 14.20
N GLY A 309 -5.15 -28.63 15.11
CA GLY A 309 -5.37 -29.21 16.45
C GLY A 309 -6.16 -28.30 17.40
N ASP A 310 -6.54 -27.11 16.98
CA ASP A 310 -7.17 -26.08 17.81
C ASP A 310 -6.48 -25.91 19.18
N PRO A 311 -5.14 -25.68 19.23
CA PRO A 311 -4.41 -25.54 20.48
C PRO A 311 -4.83 -24.26 21.22
N SER A 312 -4.59 -24.21 22.54
CA SER A 312 -4.77 -22.98 23.31
C SER A 312 -3.78 -21.90 22.85
N VAL A 313 -4.05 -20.63 23.20
CA VAL A 313 -3.11 -19.53 22.88
C VAL A 313 -1.70 -19.78 23.47
N PRO A 314 -1.54 -20.20 24.74
CA PRO A 314 -0.22 -20.55 25.27
C PRO A 314 0.47 -21.69 24.50
N ASP A 315 -0.28 -22.73 24.12
CA ASP A 315 0.29 -23.85 23.35
C ASP A 315 0.71 -23.41 21.94
N THR A 316 -0.06 -22.51 21.32
CA THR A 316 0.30 -21.91 20.02
C THR A 316 1.57 -21.05 20.11
N ALA A 317 1.77 -20.37 21.25
CA ALA A 317 2.91 -19.50 21.51
C ALA A 317 4.20 -20.27 21.87
N ASN A 318 4.06 -21.56 22.23
CA ASN A 318 5.20 -22.33 22.69
C ASN A 318 6.23 -22.54 21.57
N GLY A 319 7.49 -22.19 21.84
CA GLY A 319 8.58 -22.27 20.86
C GLY A 319 8.51 -21.23 19.73
N ALA A 320 7.74 -20.14 19.91
CA ALA A 320 7.70 -19.06 18.93
C ALA A 320 9.06 -18.37 18.82
N GLU A 321 9.65 -18.46 17.63
CA GLU A 321 10.96 -17.88 17.31
C GLU A 321 11.00 -17.43 15.84
N TRP A 322 11.95 -16.58 15.51
CA TRP A 322 12.23 -16.27 14.12
C TRP A 322 12.85 -17.46 13.41
N SER A 323 12.38 -17.74 12.20
CA SER A 323 13.03 -18.74 11.35
C SER A 323 14.48 -18.35 11.04
N GLU A 324 15.31 -19.32 10.67
CA GLU A 324 16.58 -19.03 10.01
C GLU A 324 16.34 -18.21 8.72
N PRO A 325 17.30 -17.35 8.33
CA PRO A 325 17.19 -16.60 7.10
C PRO A 325 17.21 -17.49 5.86
N MET A 326 16.12 -17.50 5.11
CA MET A 326 16.00 -18.17 3.82
C MET A 326 16.37 -17.23 2.68
N THR A 327 16.99 -17.74 1.62
CA THR A 327 17.24 -16.98 0.40
C THR A 327 16.20 -17.31 -0.64
N ILE A 328 15.35 -16.34 -1.00
CA ILE A 328 14.34 -16.48 -2.06
C ILE A 328 14.67 -15.46 -3.13
N GLY A 329 15.05 -15.90 -4.32
CA GLY A 329 15.61 -15.04 -5.33
C GLY A 329 16.80 -14.24 -4.82
N LYS A 330 16.69 -12.92 -4.78
CA LYS A 330 17.71 -12.00 -4.25
C LYS A 330 17.43 -11.52 -2.83
N SER A 331 16.35 -12.00 -2.23
CA SER A 331 15.88 -11.54 -0.92
C SER A 331 16.27 -12.49 0.20
N LYS A 332 16.55 -11.94 1.38
CA LYS A 332 16.64 -12.70 2.63
C LYS A 332 15.31 -12.57 3.36
N VAL A 333 14.68 -13.70 3.61
CA VAL A 333 13.36 -13.80 4.23
C VAL A 333 13.46 -14.53 5.55
N ARG A 334 12.80 -13.98 6.57
CA ARG A 334 12.57 -14.63 7.87
C ARG A 334 11.11 -14.56 8.22
N VAL A 335 10.61 -15.54 8.93
CA VAL A 335 9.22 -15.61 9.36
C VAL A 335 9.14 -15.75 10.88
N PHE A 336 8.18 -15.07 11.46
CA PHE A 336 7.77 -15.25 12.84
C PHE A 336 6.26 -15.46 12.89
N PHE A 337 5.82 -16.53 13.53
CA PHE A 337 4.39 -16.78 13.75
C PHE A 337 3.98 -16.35 15.16
N SER A 338 3.14 -15.33 15.26
CA SER A 338 2.53 -15.00 16.54
C SER A 338 1.37 -15.97 16.87
N PRO A 339 0.98 -16.09 18.16
CA PRO A 339 1.47 -15.32 19.30
C PRO A 339 2.85 -15.80 19.78
N GLU A 340 3.50 -14.96 20.57
CA GLU A 340 4.67 -15.32 21.36
C GLU A 340 4.31 -15.43 22.84
N PRO A 341 5.14 -16.07 23.68
CA PRO A 341 4.88 -16.20 25.12
C PRO A 341 4.62 -14.84 25.78
N ARG A 342 3.74 -14.82 26.77
CA ARG A 342 3.37 -13.59 27.47
C ARG A 342 4.61 -12.88 28.00
N ASN A 343 4.70 -11.58 27.77
CA ASN A 343 5.84 -10.71 28.09
C ASN A 343 7.13 -10.97 27.27
N ALA A 344 7.16 -11.93 26.37
CA ALA A 344 8.20 -11.99 25.37
C ALA A 344 7.98 -10.86 24.34
N ARG A 345 9.07 -10.38 23.76
CA ARG A 345 9.07 -9.31 22.76
C ARG A 345 9.97 -9.64 21.58
N VAL A 346 10.20 -10.91 21.36
CA VAL A 346 11.16 -11.42 20.34
C VAL A 346 10.78 -10.91 18.94
N SER A 347 9.48 -10.93 18.62
CA SER A 347 8.98 -10.48 17.31
C SER A 347 9.16 -8.99 17.13
N ILE A 348 8.61 -8.19 18.04
CA ILE A 348 8.55 -6.74 17.90
C ILE A 348 9.92 -6.07 18.12
N ASP A 349 10.74 -6.59 19.05
CA ASP A 349 12.07 -6.03 19.32
C ASP A 349 13.02 -6.22 18.12
N THR A 350 12.84 -7.28 17.33
CA THR A 350 13.56 -7.45 16.06
C THR A 350 13.17 -6.35 15.05
N VAL A 351 11.89 -5.97 15.00
CA VAL A 351 11.41 -4.87 14.13
C VAL A 351 11.91 -3.52 14.63
N VAL A 352 11.85 -3.29 15.94
CA VAL A 352 12.38 -2.07 16.58
C VAL A 352 13.86 -1.91 16.25
N LYS A 353 14.64 -2.98 16.43
CA LYS A 353 16.06 -2.96 16.07
C LYS A 353 16.31 -2.65 14.60
N ALA A 354 15.51 -3.20 13.69
CA ALA A 354 15.65 -2.90 12.26
C ALA A 354 15.38 -1.41 11.94
N ILE A 355 14.46 -0.77 12.68
CA ILE A 355 14.19 0.67 12.57
C ILE A 355 15.39 1.49 13.11
N GLU A 356 15.93 1.11 14.26
CA GLU A 356 17.09 1.76 14.87
C GLU A 356 18.33 1.65 13.98
N ASP A 357 18.55 0.47 13.38
CA ASP A 357 19.70 0.19 12.50
C ASP A 357 19.54 0.86 11.10
N ALA A 358 18.40 1.40 10.75
CA ALA A 358 18.20 2.07 9.47
C ALA A 358 19.15 3.29 9.33
N GLU A 359 19.94 3.30 8.25
CA GLU A 359 20.95 4.36 8.05
C GLU A 359 20.39 5.64 7.44
N LYS A 360 19.41 5.53 6.54
CA LYS A 360 18.94 6.66 5.70
C LYS A 360 17.47 6.98 5.88
N SER A 361 16.62 5.94 5.91
CA SER A 361 15.18 6.14 5.90
C SER A 361 14.44 4.97 6.51
N VAL A 362 13.27 5.28 7.08
CA VAL A 362 12.25 4.31 7.47
C VAL A 362 10.95 4.68 6.75
N ILE A 363 10.36 3.71 6.05
CA ILE A 363 9.06 3.86 5.39
C ILE A 363 8.13 2.81 6.00
N PHE A 364 6.94 3.23 6.41
CA PHE A 364 5.99 2.32 7.06
C PHE A 364 4.55 2.52 6.56
N CYS A 365 3.78 1.43 6.61
CA CYS A 365 2.33 1.45 6.45
C CYS A 365 1.73 0.55 7.54
N MET A 366 1.06 1.14 8.52
CA MET A 366 0.53 0.42 9.68
C MET A 366 -0.92 0.80 9.92
N PHE A 367 -1.73 -0.19 10.28
CA PHE A 367 -3.14 0.05 10.61
C PHE A 367 -3.24 0.88 11.90
N GLU A 368 -2.81 0.33 13.02
CA GLU A 368 -2.84 1.00 14.33
C GLU A 368 -1.66 0.52 15.19
N PRO A 369 -0.50 1.20 15.13
CA PRO A 369 0.64 0.80 15.95
C PRO A 369 0.38 1.15 17.41
N THR A 370 0.50 0.15 18.28
CA THR A 370 0.21 0.27 19.72
C THR A 370 1.41 0.01 20.61
N ASP A 371 2.51 -0.48 20.06
CA ASP A 371 3.73 -0.76 20.83
C ASP A 371 4.54 0.52 21.07
N PRO A 372 4.78 0.91 22.36
CA PRO A 372 5.49 2.15 22.67
C PRO A 372 6.92 2.19 22.14
N ASN A 373 7.66 1.08 22.22
CA ASN A 373 9.06 1.04 21.78
C ASN A 373 9.16 1.20 20.27
N LEU A 374 8.23 0.61 19.50
CA LEU A 374 8.12 0.79 18.06
C LEU A 374 7.89 2.26 17.71
N LEU A 375 6.97 2.91 18.42
CA LEU A 375 6.64 4.32 18.18
C LEU A 375 7.81 5.25 18.56
N ASP A 376 8.48 4.97 19.66
CA ASP A 376 9.67 5.72 20.11
C ASP A 376 10.82 5.57 19.10
N ALA A 377 11.06 4.37 18.55
CA ALA A 377 12.07 4.15 17.53
C ALA A 377 11.76 4.92 16.22
N LEU A 378 10.48 4.96 15.81
CA LEU A 378 10.04 5.76 14.67
C LEU A 378 10.28 7.26 14.90
N MET A 379 9.97 7.77 16.10
CA MET A 379 10.23 9.16 16.45
C MET A 379 11.74 9.48 16.45
N ALA A 380 12.54 8.62 17.06
CA ALA A 380 13.99 8.76 17.10
C ALA A 380 14.63 8.76 15.71
N THR A 381 14.05 8.02 14.74
CA THR A 381 14.50 8.04 13.34
C THR A 381 14.50 9.46 12.78
N SER A 382 13.43 10.22 12.99
CA SER A 382 13.33 11.62 12.55
C SER A 382 14.24 12.55 13.35
N ASP A 383 14.35 12.35 14.69
CA ASP A 383 15.21 13.16 15.55
C ASP A 383 16.67 13.05 15.15
N ASN A 384 17.08 11.88 14.68
CA ASN A 384 18.43 11.61 14.16
C ASN A 384 18.62 12.09 12.70
N GLY A 385 17.69 12.87 12.14
CA GLY A 385 17.80 13.48 10.81
C GLY A 385 17.61 12.51 9.65
N LYS A 386 17.14 11.28 9.88
CA LYS A 386 16.82 10.30 8.85
C LYS A 386 15.41 10.58 8.29
N LEU A 387 15.17 10.19 7.04
CA LEU A 387 13.85 10.31 6.45
C LEU A 387 12.88 9.32 7.15
N LEU A 388 11.78 9.85 7.69
CA LEU A 388 10.64 9.07 8.16
C LEU A 388 9.41 9.39 7.31
N TYR A 389 8.85 8.39 6.66
CA TYR A 389 7.64 8.52 5.85
C TYR A 389 6.70 7.35 6.12
N GLY A 390 5.40 7.62 6.34
CA GLY A 390 4.49 6.53 6.64
C GLY A 390 3.02 6.86 6.52
N LEU A 391 2.22 5.80 6.50
CA LEU A 391 0.77 5.82 6.49
C LEU A 391 0.24 5.12 7.75
N LEU A 392 -0.75 5.74 8.36
CA LEU A 392 -1.53 5.20 9.48
C LEU A 392 -3.00 5.25 9.11
N ASN A 393 -3.79 4.25 9.57
CA ASN A 393 -5.22 4.23 9.31
C ASN A 393 -5.94 5.39 10.01
N SER A 394 -5.70 5.54 11.31
CA SER A 394 -6.19 6.69 12.06
C SER A 394 -5.31 6.92 13.28
N ILE A 395 -5.24 8.16 13.72
CA ILE A 395 -4.68 8.52 15.02
C ILE A 395 -5.87 8.97 15.86
N SER A 396 -6.21 8.17 16.88
CA SER A 396 -7.28 8.51 17.80
C SER A 396 -6.88 9.76 18.58
N ASP A 397 -7.65 10.84 18.43
CA ASP A 397 -7.54 12.00 19.31
C ASP A 397 -8.14 11.64 20.68
N PRO A 398 -7.33 11.61 21.74
CA PRO A 398 -7.83 11.26 23.08
C PRO A 398 -8.96 12.17 23.57
N SER A 399 -8.97 13.45 23.16
CA SER A 399 -9.99 14.41 23.54
C SER A 399 -11.35 14.12 22.91
N LYS A 400 -11.35 13.60 21.67
CA LYS A 400 -12.60 13.24 20.95
C LYS A 400 -13.21 11.92 21.41
N LYS A 401 -12.40 10.99 21.94
CA LYS A 401 -12.93 9.74 22.54
C LYS A 401 -13.67 10.01 23.85
N ALA A 402 -13.31 11.04 24.59
CA ALA A 402 -14.01 11.42 25.81
C ALA A 402 -15.44 11.92 25.53
N ASP A 403 -15.66 12.64 24.44
CA ASP A 403 -16.98 13.19 24.08
C ASP A 403 -17.97 12.12 23.59
N ASN A 404 -17.47 11.06 22.91
CA ASN A 404 -18.32 9.96 22.43
C ASN A 404 -18.63 8.88 23.49
N LEU A 405 -17.90 8.87 24.62
CA LEU A 405 -18.11 7.92 25.72
C LEU A 405 -19.07 8.47 26.79
N SER A 406 -19.43 9.76 26.75
CA SER A 406 -20.39 10.36 27.66
C SER A 406 -21.82 9.83 27.50
N ASP A 407 -22.13 9.21 26.36
CA ASP A 407 -23.46 8.66 26.04
C ASP A 407 -23.63 7.18 26.50
N SER A 408 -22.53 6.49 26.88
CA SER A 408 -22.56 5.09 27.32
C SER A 408 -22.52 4.90 28.84
N GLY A 409 -22.41 5.97 29.62
CA GLY A 409 -22.33 5.90 31.08
C GLY A 409 -21.06 5.31 31.68
N GLU A 410 -20.07 4.95 30.87
CA GLU A 410 -18.74 4.53 31.32
C GLU A 410 -17.83 5.74 31.59
N ALA A 411 -17.08 5.70 32.68
CA ALA A 411 -16.07 6.72 32.94
C ALA A 411 -15.00 6.76 31.84
N PRO A 412 -14.58 7.96 31.39
CA PRO A 412 -13.58 8.09 30.32
C PRO A 412 -12.28 7.38 30.72
N ARG A 413 -11.86 6.39 29.90
CA ARG A 413 -10.57 5.71 30.09
C ARG A 413 -9.44 6.68 29.76
N LYS A 414 -8.42 6.72 30.61
CA LYS A 414 -7.20 7.47 30.29
C LYS A 414 -6.62 6.95 28.98
N PRO A 415 -6.13 7.83 28.06
CA PRO A 415 -5.43 7.41 26.87
C PRO A 415 -4.30 6.44 27.22
N SER A 416 -4.08 5.42 26.41
CA SER A 416 -2.90 4.57 26.55
C SER A 416 -1.64 5.38 26.22
N GLN A 417 -0.51 4.99 26.78
CA GLN A 417 0.79 5.58 26.40
C GLN A 417 1.02 5.56 24.90
N ALA A 418 0.64 4.46 24.22
CA ALA A 418 0.73 4.34 22.77
C ALA A 418 -0.11 5.41 22.04
N THR A 419 -1.34 5.69 22.51
CA THR A 419 -2.19 6.74 21.94
C THR A 419 -1.57 8.13 22.08
N GLU A 420 -0.97 8.43 23.24
CA GLU A 420 -0.27 9.70 23.46
C GLU A 420 0.93 9.86 22.53
N ILE A 421 1.70 8.80 22.31
CA ILE A 421 2.84 8.80 21.39
C ILE A 421 2.37 8.97 19.95
N GLN A 422 1.31 8.30 19.52
CA GLN A 422 0.71 8.46 18.18
C GLN A 422 0.30 9.91 17.94
N VAL A 423 -0.35 10.56 18.90
CA VAL A 423 -0.74 11.97 18.80
C VAL A 423 0.49 12.87 18.72
N LYS A 424 1.55 12.59 19.49
CA LYS A 424 2.81 13.33 19.41
C LYS A 424 3.45 13.19 18.03
N LEU A 425 3.50 11.98 17.48
CA LEU A 425 4.03 11.70 16.16
C LEU A 425 3.27 12.48 15.08
N PHE A 426 1.93 12.45 15.12
CA PHE A 426 1.08 13.18 14.19
C PHE A 426 1.27 14.70 14.29
N ASN A 427 1.25 15.26 15.52
CA ASN A 427 1.45 16.68 15.74
C ASN A 427 2.84 17.15 15.28
N ARG A 428 3.85 16.30 15.44
CA ARG A 428 5.21 16.58 14.98
C ARG A 428 5.29 16.58 13.47
N SER A 429 4.60 15.65 12.76
CA SER A 429 4.56 15.60 11.31
C SER A 429 3.96 16.88 10.69
N ARG A 430 3.08 17.56 11.40
CA ARG A 430 2.49 18.85 10.97
C ARG A 430 3.41 20.05 11.20
N LYS A 431 4.25 19.99 12.22
CA LYS A 431 5.16 21.10 12.59
C LYS A 431 6.53 20.98 11.92
N ASP A 432 7.03 19.77 11.83
CA ASP A 432 8.36 19.45 11.28
C ASP A 432 8.18 18.84 9.88
N LYS A 433 8.53 19.58 8.85
CA LYS A 433 8.42 19.12 7.44
C LYS A 433 9.23 17.85 7.14
N LYS A 434 10.01 17.35 8.11
CA LYS A 434 10.81 16.12 8.01
C LYS A 434 10.01 14.84 8.30
N ILE A 435 8.84 14.95 8.96
CA ILE A 435 7.97 13.82 9.27
C ILE A 435 6.71 13.96 8.42
N LEU A 436 6.52 13.06 7.48
CA LEU A 436 5.32 12.98 6.66
C LEU A 436 4.51 11.75 7.10
N ALA A 437 3.66 11.92 8.10
CA ALA A 437 2.66 10.94 8.48
C ALA A 437 1.29 11.41 7.97
N TYR A 438 0.61 10.56 7.25
CA TYR A 438 -0.75 10.80 6.78
C TYR A 438 -1.70 9.83 7.45
N SER A 439 -2.81 10.34 8.02
CA SER A 439 -3.96 9.53 8.40
C SER A 439 -4.98 9.57 7.25
N TYR A 440 -5.58 8.44 6.94
CA TYR A 440 -6.72 8.32 6.04
C TYR A 440 -8.02 8.30 6.83
#